data_3c776dd25fc0630d05b3d097101ae115
#
_entry.id   3c776dd25fc0630d05b3d097101ae115
#
_cell.length_a   1.000
_cell.length_b   1.000
_cell.length_c   1.000
_cell.angle_alpha   90.00
_cell.angle_beta   90.00
_cell.angle_gamma   90.00
#
_symmetry.space_group_name_H-M   'P 1'
#
loop_
_entity.id
_entity.type
_entity.pdbx_description
1 polymer ?
#
loop_
_entity_poly.entity_id
_entity_poly.type
_entity_poly.pdbx_seq_one_letter_code
_entity_poly.pdbx_strand_id
1 'polypeptide(L)'
;MIDLFTAATMNGRRAALALAECGLEHRVHRLDLDKGDQRKSEFLAINPRGTIPAIVDESGASGTPITVTQSAAIVLYCAKKSGKLVPHDPQRRIEALDWFMHAVTDVGPASSALFQLSLAPKKSAANVHHFEQRFLKHCADIDRRLQGRSYLAEEFSIADVALYPVVLARAALIESADGLLNLKAWRQRVA
;
A
#
# COMPACT_ATOMS: atom_id res chain seq x y z
N MET A 1 5.67 9.45 -20.00
CA MET A 1 4.33 9.23 -19.39
C MET A 1 4.36 7.88 -18.67
N ILE A 2 3.63 7.72 -17.55
CA ILE A 2 3.52 6.44 -16.83
C ILE A 2 2.12 5.89 -17.04
N ASP A 3 2.01 4.64 -17.49
CA ASP A 3 0.75 3.91 -17.55
C ASP A 3 0.57 3.09 -16.26
N LEU A 4 -0.51 3.32 -15.51
CA LEU A 4 -0.86 2.59 -14.29
C LEU A 4 -2.00 1.61 -14.59
N PHE A 5 -1.74 0.32 -14.51
CA PHE A 5 -2.72 -0.75 -14.60
C PHE A 5 -3.15 -1.17 -13.19
N THR A 6 -4.44 -0.93 -12.84
CA THR A 6 -4.88 -1.06 -11.45
C THR A 6 -6.36 -1.40 -11.31
N ALA A 7 -6.77 -1.73 -10.09
CA ALA A 7 -8.16 -1.84 -9.65
C ALA A 7 -8.32 -1.23 -8.24
N ALA A 8 -9.56 -1.05 -7.78
CA ALA A 8 -9.88 -0.43 -6.48
C ALA A 8 -9.57 -1.34 -5.28
N THR A 9 -8.36 -1.88 -5.22
CA THR A 9 -7.85 -2.72 -4.14
C THR A 9 -6.86 -1.96 -3.25
N MET A 10 -6.52 -2.50 -2.11
CA MET A 10 -5.48 -1.98 -1.21
C MET A 10 -4.16 -1.73 -1.96
N ASN A 11 -3.70 -2.70 -2.75
CA ASN A 11 -2.44 -2.58 -3.50
C ASN A 11 -2.55 -1.61 -4.68
N GLY A 12 -3.70 -1.59 -5.37
CA GLY A 12 -3.97 -0.64 -6.45
C GLY A 12 -3.99 0.80 -5.98
N ARG A 13 -4.63 1.05 -4.84
CA ARG A 13 -4.66 2.38 -4.19
C ARG A 13 -3.27 2.84 -3.76
N ARG A 14 -2.42 1.92 -3.27
CA ARG A 14 -1.04 2.24 -2.88
C ARG A 14 -0.23 2.81 -4.04
N ALA A 15 -0.32 2.19 -5.22
CA ALA A 15 0.38 2.65 -6.40
C ALA A 15 -0.17 4.00 -6.91
N ALA A 16 -1.50 4.15 -6.94
CA ALA A 16 -2.14 5.40 -7.37
C ALA A 16 -1.77 6.56 -6.43
N LEU A 17 -1.79 6.33 -5.11
CA LEU A 17 -1.40 7.33 -4.12
C LEU A 17 0.07 7.74 -4.30
N ALA A 18 0.98 6.78 -4.51
CA ALA A 18 2.38 7.07 -4.72
C ALA A 18 2.62 7.96 -5.96
N LEU A 19 1.93 7.68 -7.06
CA LEU A 19 2.03 8.49 -8.29
C LEU A 19 1.52 9.91 -8.07
N ALA A 20 0.37 10.04 -7.39
CA ALA A 20 -0.27 11.34 -7.10
C ALA A 20 0.61 12.18 -6.17
N GLU A 21 1.06 11.65 -5.03
CA GLU A 21 1.89 12.36 -4.06
C GLU A 21 3.26 12.75 -4.61
N CYS A 22 3.81 11.92 -5.49
CA CYS A 22 5.04 12.24 -6.20
C CYS A 22 4.83 13.29 -7.30
N GLY A 23 3.60 13.60 -7.69
CA GLY A 23 3.28 14.52 -8.80
C GLY A 23 3.73 13.97 -10.15
N LEU A 24 3.74 12.65 -10.31
CA LEU A 24 4.14 12.00 -11.55
C LEU A 24 2.94 11.89 -12.49
N GLU A 25 3.09 12.47 -13.69
CA GLU A 25 2.06 12.39 -14.72
C GLU A 25 1.83 10.93 -15.13
N HIS A 26 0.56 10.49 -15.08
CA HIS A 26 0.22 9.11 -15.36
C HIS A 26 -1.17 8.95 -15.96
N ARG A 27 -1.35 7.87 -16.72
CA ARG A 27 -2.62 7.41 -17.28
C ARG A 27 -3.08 6.17 -16.54
N VAL A 28 -4.35 6.15 -16.13
CA VAL A 28 -4.92 5.01 -15.38
C VAL A 28 -5.68 4.07 -16.30
N HIS A 29 -5.28 2.81 -16.32
CA HIS A 29 -5.97 1.70 -16.97
C HIS A 29 -6.65 0.85 -15.89
N ARG A 30 -7.97 0.99 -15.76
CA ARG A 30 -8.77 0.21 -14.81
C ARG A 30 -9.01 -1.20 -15.33
N LEU A 31 -8.65 -2.21 -14.54
CA LEU A 31 -8.94 -3.61 -14.80
C LEU A 31 -10.15 -4.07 -13.99
N ASP A 32 -11.08 -4.77 -14.65
CA ASP A 32 -12.19 -5.46 -14.00
C ASP A 32 -11.72 -6.85 -13.57
N LEU A 33 -11.41 -6.99 -12.27
CA LEU A 33 -10.89 -8.24 -11.73
C LEU A 33 -11.92 -9.37 -11.73
N ASP A 34 -13.22 -9.03 -11.63
CA ASP A 34 -14.31 -10.00 -11.63
C ASP A 34 -14.50 -10.59 -13.04
N LYS A 35 -14.22 -9.81 -14.10
CA LYS A 35 -14.18 -10.27 -15.48
C LYS A 35 -12.86 -10.94 -15.87
N GLY A 36 -11.89 -10.97 -14.97
CA GLY A 36 -10.60 -11.61 -15.21
C GLY A 36 -9.66 -10.82 -16.13
N ASP A 37 -9.81 -9.49 -16.24
CA ASP A 37 -8.95 -8.65 -17.10
C ASP A 37 -7.46 -8.85 -16.80
N GLN A 38 -7.11 -9.12 -15.53
CA GLN A 38 -5.73 -9.39 -15.13
C GLN A 38 -5.15 -10.70 -15.70
N ARG A 39 -5.98 -11.53 -16.32
CA ARG A 39 -5.61 -12.81 -16.93
C ARG A 39 -5.63 -12.78 -18.46
N LYS A 40 -6.04 -11.66 -19.06
CA LYS A 40 -6.03 -11.48 -20.50
C LYS A 40 -4.60 -11.34 -21.04
N SER A 41 -4.39 -11.78 -22.27
CA SER A 41 -3.07 -11.76 -22.94
C SER A 41 -2.41 -10.39 -22.92
N GLU A 42 -3.19 -9.34 -23.11
CA GLU A 42 -2.71 -7.95 -23.14
C GLU A 42 -2.08 -7.54 -21.81
N PHE A 43 -2.72 -7.89 -20.69
CA PHE A 43 -2.16 -7.58 -19.39
C PHE A 43 -1.05 -8.56 -18.96
N LEU A 44 -1.16 -9.84 -19.34
CA LEU A 44 -0.12 -10.84 -19.07
C LEU A 44 1.20 -10.52 -19.79
N ALA A 45 1.15 -9.84 -20.93
CA ALA A 45 2.33 -9.31 -21.61
C ALA A 45 3.05 -8.23 -20.78
N ILE A 46 2.33 -7.46 -19.94
CA ILE A 46 2.87 -6.45 -19.05
C ILE A 46 3.32 -7.09 -17.74
N ASN A 47 2.48 -7.92 -17.15
CA ASN A 47 2.76 -8.62 -15.89
C ASN A 47 2.37 -10.11 -16.00
N PRO A 48 3.31 -11.01 -16.30
CA PRO A 48 3.04 -12.45 -16.42
C PRO A 48 2.47 -13.10 -15.15
N ARG A 49 2.58 -12.45 -13.98
CA ARG A 49 1.97 -12.94 -12.73
C ARG A 49 0.45 -12.74 -12.69
N GLY A 50 -0.13 -11.96 -13.63
CA GLY A 50 -1.56 -11.67 -13.64
C GLY A 50 -2.06 -10.96 -12.38
N THR A 51 -1.25 -10.10 -11.78
CA THR A 51 -1.57 -9.36 -10.54
C THR A 51 -1.43 -7.86 -10.75
N ILE A 52 -2.31 -7.11 -10.10
CA ILE A 52 -2.27 -5.64 -10.07
C ILE A 52 -1.70 -5.15 -8.71
N PRO A 53 -1.15 -3.94 -8.68
CA PRO A 53 -0.90 -3.01 -9.77
C PRO A 53 0.33 -3.34 -10.60
N ALA A 54 0.40 -2.76 -11.79
CA ALA A 54 1.62 -2.66 -12.59
C ALA A 54 1.74 -1.24 -13.16
N ILE A 55 2.95 -0.75 -13.32
CA ILE A 55 3.21 0.47 -14.08
C ILE A 55 4.15 0.17 -15.24
N VAL A 56 3.96 0.90 -16.35
CA VAL A 56 4.91 0.99 -17.45
C VAL A 56 5.31 2.45 -17.57
N ASP A 57 6.59 2.74 -17.36
CA ASP A 57 7.14 4.08 -17.54
C ASP A 57 7.99 4.11 -18.80
N GLU A 58 7.55 4.87 -19.81
CA GLU A 58 8.24 5.04 -21.09
C GLU A 58 9.61 5.71 -20.93
N SER A 59 9.77 6.54 -19.90
CA SER A 59 10.99 7.29 -19.57
C SER A 59 11.69 6.75 -18.31
N GLY A 60 11.96 5.44 -18.29
CA GLY A 60 12.74 4.82 -17.21
C GLY A 60 14.14 5.43 -17.03
N ALA A 61 14.82 5.08 -15.94
CA ALA A 61 16.06 5.73 -15.49
C ALA A 61 17.18 5.75 -16.54
N SER A 62 17.17 4.81 -17.50
CA SER A 62 18.14 4.72 -18.62
C SER A 62 17.59 5.27 -19.94
N GLY A 63 16.43 5.95 -19.93
CA GLY A 63 15.77 6.40 -21.15
C GLY A 63 15.06 5.28 -21.93
N THR A 64 15.01 4.08 -21.38
CA THR A 64 14.28 2.92 -21.93
C THR A 64 13.05 2.63 -21.08
N PRO A 65 11.94 2.10 -21.67
CA PRO A 65 10.76 1.74 -20.90
C PRO A 65 11.08 0.73 -19.79
N ILE A 66 10.45 0.92 -18.63
CA ILE A 66 10.54 0.02 -17.48
C ILE A 66 9.16 -0.38 -16.99
N THR A 67 8.99 -1.66 -16.67
CA THR A 67 7.79 -2.19 -16.02
C THR A 67 8.08 -2.50 -14.55
N VAL A 68 7.22 -2.02 -13.64
CA VAL A 68 7.29 -2.33 -12.21
C VAL A 68 5.97 -2.93 -11.75
N THR A 69 5.98 -4.11 -11.12
CA THR A 69 4.78 -4.92 -10.89
C THR A 69 4.39 -5.16 -9.43
N GLN A 70 5.17 -4.74 -8.45
CA GLN A 70 4.83 -4.85 -7.04
C GLN A 70 4.45 -3.48 -6.48
N SER A 71 3.32 -3.37 -5.76
CA SER A 71 2.85 -2.08 -5.24
C SER A 71 3.88 -1.38 -4.36
N ALA A 72 4.61 -2.13 -3.53
CA ALA A 72 5.69 -1.59 -2.72
C ALA A 72 6.88 -1.09 -3.58
N ALA A 73 7.26 -1.85 -4.61
CA ALA A 73 8.30 -1.44 -5.54
C ALA A 73 7.90 -0.20 -6.34
N ILE A 74 6.61 -0.07 -6.69
CA ILE A 74 6.07 1.12 -7.36
C ILE A 74 6.21 2.35 -6.46
N VAL A 75 5.89 2.24 -5.15
CA VAL A 75 6.09 3.35 -4.19
C VAL A 75 7.56 3.79 -4.18
N LEU A 76 8.48 2.84 -4.03
CA LEU A 76 9.92 3.14 -4.02
C LEU A 76 10.41 3.73 -5.36
N TYR A 77 9.89 3.22 -6.47
CA TYR A 77 10.20 3.75 -7.80
C TYR A 77 9.75 5.20 -7.94
N CYS A 78 8.49 5.50 -7.57
CA CYS A 78 7.94 6.85 -7.61
C CYS A 78 8.73 7.81 -6.74
N ALA A 79 9.05 7.41 -5.51
CA ALA A 79 9.83 8.21 -4.58
C ALA A 79 11.24 8.50 -5.12
N LYS A 80 11.92 7.48 -5.66
CA LYS A 80 13.25 7.66 -6.29
C LYS A 80 13.19 8.58 -7.52
N LYS A 81 12.19 8.40 -8.38
CA LYS A 81 12.05 9.18 -9.63
C LYS A 81 11.74 10.64 -9.35
N SER A 82 10.93 10.93 -8.35
CA SER A 82 10.50 12.31 -8.02
C SER A 82 11.41 13.02 -7.01
N GLY A 83 12.20 12.27 -6.24
CA GLY A 83 12.95 12.81 -5.08
C GLY A 83 12.06 13.12 -3.87
N LYS A 84 10.78 12.71 -3.87
CA LYS A 84 9.80 12.96 -2.80
C LYS A 84 9.58 11.73 -1.92
N LEU A 85 8.86 11.91 -0.81
CA LEU A 85 8.40 10.85 0.12
C LEU A 85 9.52 10.11 0.87
N VAL A 86 10.77 10.47 0.68
CA VAL A 86 11.91 9.90 1.40
C VAL A 86 12.70 11.03 2.02
N PRO A 87 12.86 11.06 3.35
CA PRO A 87 13.63 12.09 4.04
C PRO A 87 15.06 12.22 3.51
N HIS A 88 15.58 13.44 3.46
CA HIS A 88 16.98 13.67 3.07
C HIS A 88 17.94 13.25 4.16
N ASP A 89 17.56 13.42 5.44
CA ASP A 89 18.34 12.98 6.58
C ASP A 89 18.49 11.46 6.58
N PRO A 90 19.71 10.91 6.72
CA PRO A 90 19.96 9.47 6.63
C PRO A 90 19.24 8.65 7.69
N GLN A 91 19.15 9.17 8.93
CA GLN A 91 18.50 8.46 10.02
C GLN A 91 16.97 8.41 9.83
N ARG A 92 16.35 9.53 9.49
CA ARG A 92 14.93 9.60 9.18
C ARG A 92 14.57 8.75 7.95
N ARG A 93 15.48 8.65 6.98
CA ARG A 93 15.33 7.77 5.83
C ARG A 93 15.23 6.31 6.24
N ILE A 94 16.09 5.87 7.16
CA ILE A 94 16.03 4.49 7.69
C ILE A 94 14.74 4.27 8.48
N GLU A 95 14.30 5.23 9.29
CA GLU A 95 13.02 5.16 9.99
C GLU A 95 11.83 5.04 9.02
N ALA A 96 11.81 5.86 7.95
CA ALA A 96 10.79 5.78 6.92
C ALA A 96 10.76 4.41 6.22
N LEU A 97 11.95 3.86 5.93
CA LEU A 97 12.07 2.54 5.30
C LEU A 97 11.64 1.43 6.26
N ASP A 98 11.98 1.50 7.54
CA ASP A 98 11.58 0.52 8.56
C ASP A 98 10.06 0.45 8.68
N TRP A 99 9.39 1.59 8.85
CA TRP A 99 7.93 1.65 8.90
C TRP A 99 7.25 1.31 7.57
N PHE A 100 7.90 1.61 6.44
CA PHE A 100 7.46 1.15 5.13
C PHE A 100 7.49 -0.38 5.06
N MET A 101 8.60 -1.00 5.47
CA MET A 101 8.71 -2.46 5.50
C MET A 101 7.68 -3.07 6.46
N HIS A 102 7.51 -2.52 7.67
CA HIS A 102 6.45 -2.97 8.58
C HIS A 102 5.05 -2.93 7.93
N ALA A 103 4.72 -1.86 7.21
CA ALA A 103 3.45 -1.76 6.50
C ALA A 103 3.26 -2.85 5.43
N VAL A 104 4.33 -3.21 4.69
CA VAL A 104 4.22 -4.14 3.55
C VAL A 104 4.50 -5.60 3.91
N THR A 105 5.31 -5.90 4.93
CA THR A 105 5.67 -7.27 5.30
C THR A 105 4.90 -7.84 6.49
N ASP A 106 4.30 -6.98 7.32
CA ASP A 106 3.58 -7.40 8.52
C ASP A 106 2.10 -7.03 8.47
N VAL A 107 1.79 -5.73 8.39
CA VAL A 107 0.41 -5.21 8.43
C VAL A 107 -0.38 -5.64 7.19
N GLY A 108 0.22 -5.47 6.02
CA GLY A 108 -0.37 -5.85 4.73
C GLY A 108 -0.73 -7.33 4.65
N PRO A 109 0.18 -8.26 4.93
CA PRO A 109 -0.12 -9.70 4.98
C PRO A 109 -1.21 -10.08 5.98
N ALA A 110 -1.24 -9.50 7.19
CA ALA A 110 -2.31 -9.74 8.16
C ALA A 110 -3.68 -9.29 7.60
N SER A 111 -3.74 -8.12 6.97
CA SER A 111 -4.95 -7.66 6.28
C SER A 111 -5.33 -8.54 5.09
N SER A 112 -4.35 -9.01 4.31
CA SER A 112 -4.59 -9.89 3.16
C SER A 112 -5.13 -11.26 3.60
N ALA A 113 -4.63 -11.80 4.72
CA ALA A 113 -5.15 -13.05 5.28
C ALA A 113 -6.63 -12.93 5.65
N LEU A 114 -7.05 -11.82 6.27
CA LEU A 114 -8.46 -11.55 6.56
C LEU A 114 -9.32 -11.49 5.29
N PHE A 115 -8.80 -10.90 4.22
CA PHE A 115 -9.49 -10.88 2.93
C PHE A 115 -9.64 -12.30 2.36
N GLN A 116 -8.57 -13.10 2.35
CA GLN A 116 -8.62 -14.49 1.86
C GLN A 116 -9.61 -15.34 2.68
N LEU A 117 -9.64 -15.18 4.00
CA LEU A 117 -10.60 -15.86 4.87
C LEU A 117 -12.04 -15.46 4.57
N SER A 118 -12.30 -14.20 4.16
CA SER A 118 -13.64 -13.76 3.77
C SER A 118 -14.15 -14.41 2.47
N LEU A 119 -13.23 -14.82 1.59
CA LEU A 119 -13.53 -15.51 0.33
C LEU A 119 -13.59 -17.03 0.48
N ALA A 120 -13.14 -17.58 1.61
CA ALA A 120 -13.08 -19.02 1.81
C ALA A 120 -14.49 -19.64 1.78
N PRO A 121 -14.69 -20.77 1.06
CA PRO A 121 -15.99 -21.46 1.00
C PRO A 121 -16.50 -21.89 2.38
N LYS A 122 -15.57 -22.30 3.25
CA LYS A 122 -15.85 -22.65 4.64
C LYS A 122 -15.17 -21.66 5.56
N LYS A 123 -15.95 -20.84 6.23
CA LYS A 123 -15.46 -19.82 7.17
C LYS A 123 -15.10 -20.45 8.52
N SER A 124 -13.97 -20.05 9.07
CA SER A 124 -13.51 -20.42 10.42
C SER A 124 -13.47 -19.16 11.28
N ALA A 125 -14.38 -19.05 12.24
CA ALA A 125 -14.42 -17.92 13.17
C ALA A 125 -13.10 -17.82 13.98
N ALA A 126 -12.52 -18.96 14.37
CA ALA A 126 -11.24 -19.00 15.09
C ALA A 126 -10.09 -18.43 14.26
N ASN A 127 -10.02 -18.75 12.96
CA ASN A 127 -8.98 -18.21 12.09
C ASN A 127 -9.20 -16.72 11.84
N VAL A 128 -10.44 -16.28 11.62
CA VAL A 128 -10.76 -14.85 11.47
C VAL A 128 -10.33 -14.10 12.72
N HIS A 129 -10.75 -14.54 13.91
CA HIS A 129 -10.36 -13.93 15.17
C HIS A 129 -8.83 -13.87 15.35
N HIS A 130 -8.12 -14.97 15.05
CA HIS A 130 -6.65 -14.99 15.13
C HIS A 130 -5.99 -13.91 14.28
N PHE A 131 -6.41 -13.75 13.02
CA PHE A 131 -5.83 -12.74 12.13
C PHE A 131 -6.30 -11.32 12.44
N GLU A 132 -7.50 -11.13 13.00
CA GLU A 132 -7.94 -9.85 13.55
C GLU A 132 -7.05 -9.41 14.71
N GLN A 133 -6.79 -10.28 15.67
CA GLN A 133 -5.90 -10.00 16.79
C GLN A 133 -4.47 -9.69 16.32
N ARG A 134 -3.97 -10.45 15.35
CA ARG A 134 -2.65 -10.19 14.75
C ARG A 134 -2.61 -8.83 14.06
N PHE A 135 -3.62 -8.49 13.29
CA PHE A 135 -3.72 -7.18 12.63
C PHE A 135 -3.80 -6.04 13.65
N LEU A 136 -4.64 -6.17 14.68
CA LEU A 136 -4.81 -5.17 15.73
C LEU A 136 -3.53 -4.98 16.57
N LYS A 137 -2.75 -6.04 16.77
CA LYS A 137 -1.43 -5.92 17.42
C LYS A 137 -0.51 -5.00 16.62
N HIS A 138 -0.42 -5.15 15.31
CA HIS A 138 0.36 -4.25 14.46
C HIS A 138 -0.22 -2.82 14.48
N CYS A 139 -1.55 -2.67 14.53
CA CYS A 139 -2.18 -1.36 14.69
C CYS A 139 -1.80 -0.69 16.00
N ALA A 140 -1.67 -1.45 17.11
CA ALA A 140 -1.23 -0.91 18.40
C ALA A 140 0.24 -0.46 18.37
N ASP A 141 1.10 -1.16 17.63
CA ASP A 141 2.50 -0.73 17.43
C ASP A 141 2.57 0.59 16.66
N ILE A 142 1.75 0.73 15.60
CA ILE A 142 1.62 1.95 14.81
C ILE A 142 1.03 3.09 15.65
N ASP A 143 -0.02 2.82 16.42
CA ASP A 143 -0.65 3.84 17.30
C ASP A 143 0.35 4.42 18.29
N ARG A 144 1.16 3.56 18.91
CA ARG A 144 2.25 3.96 19.82
C ARG A 144 3.31 4.78 19.09
N ARG A 145 3.69 4.40 17.86
CA ARG A 145 4.62 5.19 17.03
C ARG A 145 4.09 6.59 16.74
N LEU A 146 2.80 6.70 16.48
CA LEU A 146 2.13 7.97 16.15
C LEU A 146 1.88 8.87 17.37
N GLN A 147 2.14 8.42 18.58
CA GLN A 147 1.99 9.25 19.79
C GLN A 147 2.88 10.48 19.69
N GLY A 148 2.27 11.67 19.68
CA GLY A 148 2.96 12.95 19.54
C GLY A 148 3.55 13.21 18.14
N ARG A 149 3.18 12.42 17.12
CA ARG A 149 3.68 12.54 15.75
C ARG A 149 2.55 12.71 14.76
N SER A 150 2.80 13.49 13.73
CA SER A 150 1.87 13.66 12.60
C SER A 150 1.90 12.49 11.63
N TYR A 151 3.07 11.89 11.42
CA TYR A 151 3.35 10.82 10.44
C TYR A 151 4.32 9.79 11.00
N LEU A 152 4.46 8.65 10.32
CA LEU A 152 5.30 7.54 10.79
C LEU A 152 6.79 7.89 10.87
N ALA A 153 7.28 8.76 10.00
CA ALA A 153 8.68 9.19 9.93
C ALA A 153 8.83 10.72 10.09
N GLU A 154 8.06 11.32 11.01
CA GLU A 154 7.95 12.76 11.30
C GLU A 154 7.32 13.58 10.16
N GLU A 155 7.74 13.37 8.93
CA GLU A 155 7.14 13.92 7.72
C GLU A 155 6.41 12.83 6.92
N PHE A 156 5.45 13.24 6.07
CA PHE A 156 4.72 12.32 5.19
C PHE A 156 5.69 11.62 4.24
N SER A 157 5.64 10.29 4.22
CA SER A 157 6.67 9.47 3.58
C SER A 157 6.12 8.22 2.89
N ILE A 158 7.02 7.45 2.28
CA ILE A 158 6.71 6.13 1.73
C ILE A 158 6.00 5.23 2.74
N ALA A 159 6.28 5.38 4.04
CA ALA A 159 5.65 4.58 5.10
C ALA A 159 4.14 4.86 5.19
N ASP A 160 3.75 6.14 5.17
CA ASP A 160 2.36 6.56 5.23
C ASP A 160 1.60 6.15 3.96
N VAL A 161 2.22 6.34 2.78
CA VAL A 161 1.69 5.90 1.48
C VAL A 161 1.45 4.38 1.45
N ALA A 162 2.35 3.60 2.04
CA ALA A 162 2.21 2.14 2.08
C ALA A 162 1.12 1.68 3.05
N LEU A 163 1.01 2.34 4.21
CA LEU A 163 0.11 1.96 5.28
C LEU A 163 -1.34 2.41 5.03
N TYR A 164 -1.56 3.61 4.52
CA TYR A 164 -2.90 4.22 4.42
C TYR A 164 -3.94 3.33 3.73
N PRO A 165 -3.68 2.72 2.56
CA PRO A 165 -4.64 1.83 1.92
C PRO A 165 -4.98 0.57 2.72
N VAL A 166 -4.06 0.11 3.57
CA VAL A 166 -4.28 -1.05 4.47
C VAL A 166 -5.23 -0.68 5.59
N VAL A 167 -4.99 0.47 6.23
CA VAL A 167 -5.84 1.03 7.31
C VAL A 167 -7.23 1.34 6.77
N LEU A 168 -7.33 1.92 5.57
CA LEU A 168 -8.60 2.20 4.92
C LEU A 168 -9.40 0.91 4.64
N ALA A 169 -8.74 -0.15 4.17
CA ALA A 169 -9.39 -1.44 3.89
C ALA A 169 -9.92 -2.15 5.15
N ARG A 170 -9.42 -1.79 6.33
CA ARG A 170 -9.80 -2.34 7.63
C ARG A 170 -10.39 -1.30 8.59
N ALA A 171 -10.89 -0.19 8.04
CA ALA A 171 -11.39 0.93 8.83
C ALA A 171 -12.44 0.50 9.88
N ALA A 172 -13.41 -0.34 9.51
CA ALA A 172 -14.45 -0.81 10.44
C ALA A 172 -13.86 -1.59 11.63
N LEU A 173 -12.89 -2.46 11.39
CA LEU A 173 -12.21 -3.22 12.46
C LEU A 173 -11.41 -2.29 13.39
N ILE A 174 -10.74 -1.29 12.84
CA ILE A 174 -9.98 -0.31 13.63
C ILE A 174 -10.92 0.58 14.44
N GLU A 175 -12.06 1.00 13.88
CA GLU A 175 -13.03 1.82 14.59
C GLU A 175 -13.70 1.06 15.76
N SER A 176 -13.97 -0.25 15.60
CA SER A 176 -14.56 -1.08 16.65
C SER A 176 -13.57 -1.46 17.76
N ALA A 177 -12.27 -1.29 17.53
CA ALA A 177 -11.26 -1.59 18.53
C ALA A 177 -11.13 -0.44 19.55
N ASP A 178 -10.97 -0.81 20.82
CA ASP A 178 -10.68 0.15 21.88
C ASP A 178 -9.29 0.77 21.69
N GLY A 179 -9.16 2.04 22.07
CA GLY A 179 -7.91 2.77 21.90
C GLY A 179 -7.65 3.12 20.42
N LEU A 180 -6.39 3.00 19.97
CA LEU A 180 -5.92 3.33 18.61
C LEU A 180 -6.22 4.79 18.20
N LEU A 181 -6.22 5.71 19.18
CA LEU A 181 -6.63 7.12 18.97
C LEU A 181 -5.69 7.85 18.02
N ASN A 182 -4.39 7.58 18.13
CA ASN A 182 -3.38 8.21 17.28
C ASN A 182 -3.48 7.69 15.83
N LEU A 183 -3.72 6.39 15.65
CA LEU A 183 -3.93 5.78 14.34
C LEU A 183 -5.22 6.29 13.67
N LYS A 184 -6.31 6.41 14.43
CA LYS A 184 -7.58 6.99 13.96
C LYS A 184 -7.40 8.45 13.53
N ALA A 185 -6.71 9.26 14.32
CA ALA A 185 -6.39 10.66 14.00
C ALA A 185 -5.47 10.77 12.78
N TRP A 186 -4.44 9.92 12.69
CA TRP A 186 -3.55 9.84 11.52
C TRP A 186 -4.33 9.50 10.24
N ARG A 187 -5.23 8.51 10.29
CA ARG A 187 -6.06 8.15 9.13
C ARG A 187 -6.89 9.34 8.61
N GLN A 188 -7.44 10.16 9.52
CA GLN A 188 -8.20 11.36 9.13
C GLN A 188 -7.31 12.45 8.52
N ARG A 189 -6.05 12.55 8.98
CA ARG A 189 -5.08 13.52 8.46
C ARG A 189 -4.59 13.17 7.06
N VAL A 190 -4.45 11.87 6.76
CA VAL A 190 -3.94 11.37 5.48
C VAL A 190 -5.08 11.21 4.44
N ALA A 191 -6.35 11.29 4.84
CA ALA A 191 -7.51 11.21 3.95
C ALA A 191 -7.61 12.47 3.08
#